data_300d135c56103ef9f9fb8121471612fd
#
_entry.id   300d135c56103ef9f9fb8121471612fd
#
_cell.length_a   1.000
_cell.length_b   1.000
_cell.length_c   1.000
_cell.angle_alpha   90.00
_cell.angle_beta   90.00
_cell.angle_gamma   90.00
#
_symmetry.space_group_name_H-M   'P 1'
#
loop_
_entity.id
_entity.type
_entity.pdbx_description
1 polymer ?
#
loop_
_entity_poly.entity_id
_entity_poly.type
_entity_poly.pdbx_seq_one_letter_code
_entity_poly.pdbx_strand_id
1 'polypeptide(L)'
;LDLVLQEAEKLPELPVVIDADGLNLLAKKRLYSTLGRQYVLTPHLREMSRLSGKSVQEIADDMTSAVMGQQAGATIVLKDARTLVSDGDWLYINLSGNSALSTGGSGDVLSGMIGGLLAQGCTQRTAATLAVYMHGLTAEQY
;
A
#
# COMPACT_ATOMS: atom_id res chain seq x y z
N LEU A 1 15.24 1.86 -8.32
CA LEU A 1 13.83 1.75 -8.72
C LEU A 1 13.67 1.44 -10.21
N ASP A 2 14.39 2.14 -11.09
CA ASP A 2 14.27 1.93 -12.53
C ASP A 2 14.56 0.49 -12.93
N LEU A 3 15.59 -0.11 -12.35
CA LEU A 3 15.94 -1.50 -12.62
C LEU A 3 14.84 -2.46 -12.17
N VAL A 4 14.27 -2.21 -10.99
CA VAL A 4 13.15 -3.03 -10.46
C VAL A 4 11.96 -2.95 -11.40
N LEU A 5 11.57 -1.75 -11.84
CA LEU A 5 10.43 -1.56 -12.73
C LEU A 5 10.66 -2.22 -14.10
N GLN A 6 11.89 -2.12 -14.65
CA GLN A 6 12.24 -2.76 -15.91
C GLN A 6 12.15 -4.29 -15.82
N GLU A 7 12.69 -4.87 -14.75
CA GLU A 7 12.63 -6.32 -14.55
C GLU A 7 11.20 -6.78 -14.28
N ALA A 8 10.41 -6.00 -13.55
CA ALA A 8 9.00 -6.32 -13.29
C ALA A 8 8.17 -6.37 -14.57
N GLU A 9 8.43 -5.49 -15.53
CA GLU A 9 7.75 -5.51 -16.83
C GLU A 9 7.98 -6.82 -17.59
N LYS A 10 9.15 -7.41 -17.43
CA LYS A 10 9.49 -8.69 -18.07
C LYS A 10 8.85 -9.87 -17.39
N LEU A 11 8.41 -9.71 -16.15
CA LEU A 11 7.86 -10.76 -15.31
C LEU A 11 6.51 -10.31 -14.75
N PRO A 12 5.46 -10.17 -15.58
CA PRO A 12 4.19 -9.57 -15.14
C PRO A 12 3.48 -10.36 -14.04
N GLU A 13 3.80 -11.63 -13.87
CA GLU A 13 3.22 -12.48 -12.82
C GLU A 13 3.97 -12.32 -11.49
N LEU A 14 5.12 -11.67 -11.46
CA LEU A 14 5.89 -11.46 -10.24
C LEU A 14 5.29 -10.32 -9.44
N PRO A 15 4.74 -10.57 -8.23
CA PRO A 15 4.23 -9.48 -7.41
C PRO A 15 5.36 -8.62 -6.85
N VAL A 16 5.13 -7.32 -6.79
CA VAL A 16 6.12 -6.35 -6.30
C VAL A 16 5.48 -5.46 -5.24
N VAL A 17 6.11 -5.37 -4.08
CA VAL A 17 5.72 -4.44 -3.00
C VAL A 17 6.68 -3.26 -3.01
N ILE A 18 6.13 -2.05 -3.03
CA ILE A 18 6.92 -0.81 -2.96
C ILE A 18 6.49 -0.01 -1.74
N ASP A 19 7.48 0.34 -0.90
CA ASP A 19 7.26 1.08 0.34
C ASP A 19 8.34 2.15 0.52
N ALA A 20 8.15 3.03 1.48
CA ALA A 20 9.15 3.99 1.95
C ALA A 20 9.79 4.81 0.82
N ASP A 21 11.11 4.77 0.70
CA ASP A 21 11.84 5.56 -0.30
C ASP A 21 11.48 5.20 -1.73
N GLY A 22 11.06 3.96 -1.98
CA GLY A 22 10.54 3.55 -3.28
C GLY A 22 9.31 4.34 -3.68
N LEU A 23 8.43 4.61 -2.72
CA LEU A 23 7.23 5.44 -2.96
C LEU A 23 7.60 6.89 -3.28
N ASN A 24 8.59 7.43 -2.59
CA ASN A 24 9.06 8.79 -2.86
C ASN A 24 9.68 8.90 -4.27
N LEU A 25 10.40 7.87 -4.71
CA LEU A 25 10.95 7.82 -6.06
C LEU A 25 9.85 7.71 -7.12
N LEU A 26 8.80 6.93 -6.86
CA LEU A 26 7.63 6.86 -7.75
C LEU A 26 6.96 8.22 -7.90
N ALA A 27 6.83 8.95 -6.80
CA ALA A 27 6.24 10.29 -6.82
C ALA A 27 7.08 11.25 -7.64
N LYS A 28 8.40 11.24 -7.44
CA LYS A 28 9.33 12.08 -8.20
C LYS A 28 9.26 11.82 -9.70
N LYS A 29 9.15 10.55 -10.08
CA LYS A 29 9.12 10.13 -11.50
C LYS A 29 7.71 10.17 -12.09
N ARG A 30 6.70 10.51 -11.31
CA ARG A 30 5.29 10.60 -11.72
C ARG A 30 4.78 9.27 -12.32
N LEU A 31 5.16 8.15 -11.70
CA LEU A 31 4.81 6.81 -12.18
C LEU A 31 3.63 6.18 -11.46
N TYR A 32 3.13 6.82 -10.42
CA TYR A 32 2.06 6.26 -9.58
C TYR A 32 0.85 5.79 -10.39
N SER A 33 0.38 6.59 -11.33
CA SER A 33 -0.81 6.29 -12.12
C SER A 33 -0.62 5.18 -13.15
N THR A 34 0.62 4.73 -13.37
CA THR A 34 0.95 3.73 -14.40
C THR A 34 1.07 2.32 -13.85
N LEU A 35 1.14 2.16 -12.52
CA LEU A 35 1.42 0.86 -11.90
C LEU A 35 0.16 0.00 -11.83
N GLY A 36 0.25 -1.18 -12.44
CA GLY A 36 -0.86 -2.11 -12.58
C GLY A 36 -0.95 -3.15 -11.46
N ARG A 37 -1.69 -4.22 -11.72
CA ARG A 37 -2.09 -5.24 -10.73
C ARG A 37 -0.92 -5.98 -10.08
N GLN A 38 0.25 -5.98 -10.70
CA GLN A 38 1.46 -6.60 -10.18
C GLN A 38 1.92 -5.97 -8.87
N TYR A 39 1.57 -4.70 -8.63
CA TYR A 39 2.14 -3.88 -7.58
C TYR A 39 1.23 -3.74 -6.37
N VAL A 40 1.84 -3.75 -5.19
CA VAL A 40 1.23 -3.34 -3.92
C VAL A 40 2.04 -2.16 -3.38
N LEU A 41 1.37 -1.04 -3.12
CA LEU A 41 1.99 0.17 -2.58
C LEU A 41 1.46 0.41 -1.17
N THR A 42 2.33 0.78 -0.25
CA THR A 42 1.99 0.88 1.18
C THR A 42 2.22 2.30 1.74
N PRO A 43 1.65 3.35 1.14
CA PRO A 43 1.90 4.71 1.58
C PRO A 43 1.19 5.06 2.90
N HIS A 44 1.86 5.84 3.75
CA HIS A 44 1.18 6.63 4.77
C HIS A 44 0.64 7.93 4.13
N LEU A 45 -0.05 8.78 4.91
CA LEU A 45 -0.71 9.97 4.36
C LEU A 45 0.23 10.90 3.60
N ARG A 46 1.42 11.15 4.13
CA ARG A 46 2.40 12.04 3.47
C ARG A 46 2.92 11.46 2.17
N GLU A 47 3.20 10.16 2.15
CA GLU A 47 3.63 9.48 0.93
C GLU A 47 2.52 9.50 -0.11
N MET A 48 1.28 9.25 0.33
CA MET A 48 0.11 9.33 -0.55
C MET A 48 -0.08 10.72 -1.13
N SER A 49 0.17 11.76 -0.33
CA SER A 49 0.13 13.14 -0.80
C SER A 49 1.12 13.36 -1.95
N ARG A 50 2.34 12.87 -1.81
CA ARG A 50 3.37 12.99 -2.85
C ARG A 50 3.01 12.20 -4.10
N LEU A 51 2.44 11.01 -3.94
CA LEU A 51 2.05 10.15 -5.06
C LEU A 51 0.87 10.73 -5.84
N SER A 52 -0.14 11.22 -5.15
CA SER A 52 -1.40 11.63 -5.76
C SER A 52 -1.44 13.10 -6.16
N GLY A 53 -0.55 13.92 -5.62
CA GLY A 53 -0.59 15.37 -5.81
C GLY A 53 -1.63 16.09 -4.97
N LYS A 54 -2.37 15.36 -4.12
CA LYS A 54 -3.34 15.95 -3.19
C LYS A 54 -2.66 16.32 -1.88
N SER A 55 -3.20 17.30 -1.15
CA SER A 55 -2.68 17.64 0.17
C SER A 55 -2.98 16.53 1.19
N VAL A 56 -2.19 16.47 2.26
CA VAL A 56 -2.44 15.54 3.37
C VAL A 56 -3.85 15.74 3.94
N GLN A 57 -4.30 16.99 4.07
CA GLN A 57 -5.62 17.30 4.59
C GLN A 57 -6.74 16.78 3.68
N GLU A 58 -6.61 16.96 2.38
CA GLU A 58 -7.58 16.42 1.42
C GLU A 58 -7.69 14.90 1.52
N ILE A 59 -6.55 14.22 1.65
CA ILE A 59 -6.53 12.76 1.78
C ILE A 59 -7.16 12.34 3.11
N ALA A 60 -6.83 13.01 4.20
CA ALA A 60 -7.37 12.70 5.52
C ALA A 60 -8.89 12.91 5.57
N ASP A 61 -9.40 13.93 4.86
CA ASP A 61 -10.83 14.22 4.83
C ASP A 61 -11.63 13.21 4.02
N ASP A 62 -11.00 12.57 3.02
CA ASP A 62 -11.66 11.56 2.18
C ASP A 62 -10.66 10.48 1.76
N MET A 63 -10.31 9.62 2.69
CA MET A 63 -9.35 8.54 2.46
C MET A 63 -9.86 7.53 1.42
N THR A 64 -11.17 7.29 1.40
CA THR A 64 -11.77 6.35 0.45
C THR A 64 -11.50 6.79 -0.99
N SER A 65 -11.78 8.05 -1.33
CA SER A 65 -11.51 8.57 -2.66
C SER A 65 -10.02 8.54 -2.99
N ALA A 66 -9.17 8.82 -2.01
CA ALA A 66 -7.73 8.82 -2.21
C ALA A 66 -7.22 7.42 -2.56
N VAL A 67 -7.64 6.40 -1.80
CA VAL A 67 -7.15 5.02 -1.98
C VAL A 67 -7.72 4.38 -3.25
N MET A 68 -8.91 4.79 -3.68
CA MET A 68 -9.56 4.27 -4.89
C MET A 68 -9.23 5.06 -6.15
N GLY A 69 -8.48 6.15 -6.02
CA GLY A 69 -8.21 7.05 -7.16
C GLY A 69 -7.20 6.53 -8.18
N GLN A 70 -6.37 5.56 -7.82
CA GLN A 70 -5.44 4.94 -8.76
C GLN A 70 -6.20 3.93 -9.63
N GLN A 71 -6.14 4.08 -10.94
CA GLN A 71 -6.99 3.33 -11.86
C GLN A 71 -6.25 2.28 -12.68
N ALA A 72 -4.93 2.19 -12.58
CA ALA A 72 -4.16 1.20 -13.33
C ALA A 72 -4.22 -0.20 -12.71
N GLY A 73 -4.72 -0.33 -11.48
CA GLY A 73 -4.99 -1.62 -10.86
C GLY A 73 -4.05 -2.01 -9.72
N ALA A 74 -3.05 -1.18 -9.38
CA ALA A 74 -2.20 -1.45 -8.22
C ALA A 74 -3.05 -1.50 -6.95
N THR A 75 -2.67 -2.38 -6.03
CA THR A 75 -3.29 -2.44 -4.71
C THR A 75 -2.63 -1.37 -3.83
N ILE A 76 -3.43 -0.47 -3.29
CA ILE A 76 -2.96 0.60 -2.42
C ILE A 76 -3.34 0.29 -0.99
N VAL A 77 -2.35 0.28 -0.10
CA VAL A 77 -2.52 0.13 1.35
C VAL A 77 -2.24 1.49 1.96
N LEU A 78 -3.28 2.26 2.21
CA LEU A 78 -3.15 3.61 2.79
C LEU A 78 -3.12 3.47 4.31
N LYS A 79 -1.92 3.64 4.88
CA LYS A 79 -1.67 3.44 6.31
C LYS A 79 -2.06 4.66 7.13
N ASP A 80 -2.90 4.43 8.10
CA ASP A 80 -3.28 5.41 9.11
C ASP A 80 -3.85 4.64 10.33
N ALA A 81 -4.41 5.34 11.29
CA ALA A 81 -5.08 4.68 12.44
C ALA A 81 -6.10 3.65 11.95
N ARG A 82 -6.83 3.97 10.87
CA ARG A 82 -7.63 3.01 10.12
C ARG A 82 -6.99 2.85 8.76
N THR A 83 -6.39 1.70 8.51
CA THR A 83 -5.77 1.42 7.23
C THR A 83 -6.82 1.00 6.21
N LEU A 84 -6.76 1.59 5.03
CA LEU A 84 -7.63 1.26 3.91
C LEU A 84 -6.84 0.53 2.83
N VAL A 85 -7.48 -0.47 2.20
CA VAL A 85 -6.89 -1.22 1.10
C VAL A 85 -7.84 -1.22 -0.08
N SER A 86 -7.34 -0.90 -1.26
CA SER A 86 -8.15 -0.92 -2.49
C SER A 86 -7.28 -1.13 -3.72
N ASP A 87 -7.83 -1.74 -4.76
CA ASP A 87 -7.23 -1.76 -6.10
C ASP A 87 -8.09 -0.97 -7.12
N GLY A 88 -9.06 -0.20 -6.63
CA GLY A 88 -9.98 0.58 -7.45
C GLY A 88 -11.34 -0.07 -7.63
N ASP A 89 -11.44 -1.39 -7.52
CA ASP A 89 -12.69 -2.14 -7.73
C ASP A 89 -13.38 -2.55 -6.43
N TRP A 90 -12.67 -2.48 -5.31
CA TRP A 90 -13.18 -2.87 -3.99
C TRP A 90 -12.47 -2.05 -2.92
N LEU A 91 -13.00 -2.09 -1.71
CA LEU A 91 -12.45 -1.36 -0.58
C LEU A 91 -12.52 -2.24 0.67
N TYR A 92 -11.40 -2.32 1.39
CA TYR A 92 -11.32 -2.91 2.71
C TYR A 92 -10.93 -1.82 3.71
N ILE A 93 -11.69 -1.71 4.80
CA ILE A 93 -11.40 -0.78 5.89
C ILE A 93 -11.05 -1.60 7.13
N ASN A 94 -9.83 -1.46 7.60
CA ASN A 94 -9.37 -2.22 8.75
C ASN A 94 -9.76 -1.51 10.05
N LEU A 95 -10.62 -2.14 10.83
CA LEU A 95 -11.08 -1.62 12.11
C LEU A 95 -10.33 -2.21 13.31
N SER A 96 -9.41 -3.17 13.06
CA SER A 96 -8.66 -3.87 14.11
C SER A 96 -7.42 -3.13 14.58
N GLY A 97 -7.06 -2.01 13.96
CA GLY A 97 -5.86 -1.27 14.32
C GLY A 97 -6.09 -0.22 15.39
N ASN A 98 -5.00 0.33 15.91
CA ASN A 98 -4.99 1.49 16.80
C ASN A 98 -3.76 2.35 16.52
N SER A 99 -3.55 3.41 17.29
CA SER A 99 -2.44 4.35 17.08
C SER A 99 -1.05 3.69 17.24
N ALA A 100 -0.96 2.51 17.82
CA ALA A 100 0.32 1.78 17.92
C ALA A 100 0.87 1.39 16.54
N LEU A 101 0.01 1.29 15.52
CA LEU A 101 0.44 0.99 14.15
C LEU A 101 1.25 2.13 13.51
N SER A 102 1.20 3.32 14.07
CA SER A 102 1.96 4.46 13.55
C SER A 102 3.35 4.58 14.15
N THR A 103 3.75 3.68 15.04
CA THR A 103 5.11 3.69 15.62
C THR A 103 6.16 3.26 14.61
N GLY A 104 7.40 3.71 14.83
CA GLY A 104 8.51 3.37 13.94
C GLY A 104 8.72 1.87 13.82
N GLY A 105 8.98 1.39 12.62
CA GLY A 105 9.22 -0.03 12.33
C GLY A 105 7.96 -0.83 12.01
N SER A 106 6.77 -0.36 12.36
CA SER A 106 5.54 -1.12 12.08
C SER A 106 5.25 -1.23 10.59
N GLY A 107 5.62 -0.21 9.80
CA GLY A 107 5.48 -0.23 8.34
C GLY A 107 6.33 -1.31 7.69
N ASP A 108 7.56 -1.51 8.17
CA ASP A 108 8.45 -2.55 7.65
C ASP A 108 7.90 -3.95 7.94
N VAL A 109 7.31 -4.15 9.11
CA VAL A 109 6.66 -5.42 9.47
C VAL A 109 5.49 -5.68 8.53
N LEU A 110 4.64 -4.69 8.30
CA LEU A 110 3.49 -4.84 7.42
C LEU A 110 3.91 -5.19 5.99
N SER A 111 4.90 -4.46 5.44
CA SER A 111 5.41 -4.73 4.09
C SER A 111 6.02 -6.13 3.99
N GLY A 112 6.74 -6.57 5.02
CA GLY A 112 7.28 -7.93 5.10
C GLY A 112 6.20 -8.98 5.12
N MET A 113 5.10 -8.77 5.86
CA MET A 113 3.97 -9.69 5.90
C MET A 113 3.29 -9.80 4.52
N ILE A 114 3.08 -8.67 3.85
CA ILE A 114 2.50 -8.67 2.50
C ILE A 114 3.40 -9.46 1.55
N GLY A 115 4.70 -9.16 1.54
CA GLY A 115 5.66 -9.85 0.68
C GLY A 115 5.71 -11.35 0.94
N GLY A 116 5.66 -11.75 2.21
CA GLY A 116 5.63 -13.16 2.60
C GLY A 116 4.40 -13.89 2.09
N LEU A 117 3.23 -13.27 2.19
CA LEU A 117 1.97 -13.87 1.70
C LEU A 117 1.95 -13.95 0.17
N LEU A 118 2.46 -12.93 -0.51
CA LEU A 118 2.61 -12.96 -1.97
C LEU A 118 3.54 -14.10 -2.40
N ALA A 119 4.64 -14.29 -1.69
CA ALA A 119 5.59 -15.36 -1.97
C ALA A 119 4.96 -16.75 -1.80
N GLN A 120 3.93 -16.88 -0.96
CA GLN A 120 3.17 -18.11 -0.76
C GLN A 120 2.07 -18.32 -1.79
N GLY A 121 1.92 -17.42 -2.75
CA GLY A 121 0.94 -17.54 -3.83
C GLY A 121 -0.37 -16.80 -3.61
N CYS A 122 -0.51 -16.00 -2.55
CA CYS A 122 -1.68 -15.16 -2.37
C CYS A 122 -1.75 -14.09 -3.45
N THR A 123 -2.97 -13.72 -3.85
CA THR A 123 -3.18 -12.55 -4.72
C THR A 123 -2.81 -11.27 -3.98
N GLN A 124 -2.57 -10.20 -4.71
CA GLN A 124 -2.29 -8.89 -4.12
C GLN A 124 -3.42 -8.45 -3.17
N ARG A 125 -4.67 -8.63 -3.57
CA ARG A 125 -5.83 -8.33 -2.74
C ARG A 125 -5.80 -9.11 -1.44
N THR A 126 -5.67 -10.42 -1.50
CA THR A 126 -5.67 -11.29 -0.32
C THR A 126 -4.46 -11.01 0.57
N ALA A 127 -3.27 -10.89 0.00
CA ALA A 127 -2.06 -10.63 0.77
C ALA A 127 -2.16 -9.29 1.53
N ALA A 128 -2.61 -8.25 0.86
CA ALA A 128 -2.72 -6.93 1.48
C ALA A 128 -3.77 -6.90 2.59
N THR A 129 -4.98 -7.43 2.33
CA THR A 129 -6.06 -7.40 3.33
C THR A 129 -5.74 -8.28 4.53
N LEU A 130 -5.22 -9.48 4.30
CA LEU A 130 -4.87 -10.40 5.37
C LEU A 130 -3.72 -9.86 6.24
N ALA A 131 -2.68 -9.33 5.60
CA ALA A 131 -1.55 -8.74 6.33
C ALA A 131 -1.98 -7.55 7.18
N VAL A 132 -2.82 -6.67 6.64
CA VAL A 132 -3.34 -5.50 7.37
C VAL A 132 -4.17 -5.95 8.57
N TYR A 133 -5.04 -6.94 8.38
CA TYR A 133 -5.87 -7.47 9.47
C TYR A 133 -5.02 -8.09 10.58
N MET A 134 -4.09 -8.98 10.22
CA MET A 134 -3.20 -9.65 11.18
C MET A 134 -2.31 -8.66 11.92
N HIS A 135 -1.76 -7.69 11.21
CA HIS A 135 -0.93 -6.63 11.80
C HIS A 135 -1.73 -5.79 12.78
N GLY A 136 -2.99 -5.47 12.45
CA GLY A 136 -3.89 -4.77 13.34
C GLY A 136 -4.19 -5.54 14.61
N LEU A 137 -4.44 -6.86 14.51
CA LEU A 137 -4.66 -7.72 15.68
C LEU A 137 -3.44 -7.75 16.60
N THR A 138 -2.24 -7.80 16.02
CA THR A 138 -0.99 -7.78 16.80
C THR A 138 -0.90 -6.49 17.63
N ALA A 139 -1.24 -5.36 17.04
CA ALA A 139 -1.22 -4.08 17.74
C ALA A 139 -2.23 -4.02 18.89
N GLU A 140 -3.39 -4.64 18.76
CA GLU A 140 -4.42 -4.67 19.81
C GLU A 140 -3.99 -5.44 21.06
N GLN A 141 -2.99 -6.31 20.94
CA GLN A 141 -2.50 -7.11 22.08
C GLN A 141 -1.49 -6.35 22.96
N TYR A 142 -1.05 -5.21 22.55
CA TYR A 142 -0.10 -4.36 23.26
C TYR A 142 -0.72 -3.01 23.59
#